data_515ac0b7143499d820766ea92854d674
#
_entry.id   515ac0b7143499d820766ea92854d674
#
_cell.length_a   1.000
_cell.length_b   1.000
_cell.length_c   1.000
_cell.angle_alpha   90.00
_cell.angle_beta   90.00
_cell.angle_gamma   90.00
#
_symmetry.space_group_name_H-M   'P 1'
#
loop_
_entity.id
_entity.type
_entity.pdbx_description
1 polymer ?
#
loop_
_entity_poly.entity_id
_entity_poly.type
_entity_poly.pdbx_seq_one_letter_code
_entity_poly.pdbx_strand_id
1 'polypeptide(L)'
;MKINTDPKLIENLLSRGVENIYPKREFLESKLKSGEQLTLYTGYDPTAPTLHIGHGITMLKLRQFQDLGHKVIMLIGDFTGMIGDPTDKTSARQKLTKKQVKENFKAYQKQAARVLNFKGSNKVEVKYNSKWLSKMDFADILELSSHFTAPRLFERDMFQERLKEGKTVYLHEFMYPVMQAYDSVAMNVDGEIGGNDQ
;
A
#
# COMPACT_ATOMS: atom_id res chain seq x y z
N MET A 1 7.98 -20.51 -10.48
CA MET A 1 6.95 -20.40 -11.54
C MET A 1 7.57 -19.64 -12.70
N LYS A 2 7.25 -19.96 -13.96
CA LYS A 2 7.76 -19.20 -15.10
C LYS A 2 6.98 -17.89 -15.23
N ILE A 3 7.68 -16.77 -15.36
CA ILE A 3 7.05 -15.46 -15.57
C ILE A 3 6.48 -15.40 -16.98
N ASN A 4 5.26 -14.91 -17.09
CA ASN A 4 4.62 -14.67 -18.40
C ASN A 4 5.01 -13.27 -18.91
N THR A 5 5.72 -13.23 -20.02
CA THR A 5 6.21 -12.01 -20.66
C THR A 5 5.44 -11.64 -21.93
N ASP A 6 4.20 -12.12 -22.08
CA ASP A 6 3.35 -11.79 -23.25
C ASP A 6 3.18 -10.27 -23.37
N PRO A 7 3.57 -9.67 -24.52
CA PRO A 7 3.55 -8.23 -24.70
C PRO A 7 2.14 -7.61 -24.58
N LYS A 8 1.10 -8.35 -24.98
CA LYS A 8 -0.29 -7.87 -24.91
C LYS A 8 -0.79 -7.82 -23.48
N LEU A 9 -0.40 -8.82 -22.66
CA LEU A 9 -0.76 -8.84 -21.24
C LEU A 9 -0.01 -7.76 -20.48
N ILE A 10 1.28 -7.54 -20.78
CA ILE A 10 2.08 -6.46 -20.21
C ILE A 10 1.49 -5.10 -20.56
N GLU A 11 1.14 -4.89 -21.85
CA GLU A 11 0.52 -3.63 -22.29
C GLU A 11 -0.81 -3.37 -21.56
N ASN A 12 -1.66 -4.38 -21.45
CA ASN A 12 -2.91 -4.26 -20.70
C ASN A 12 -2.69 -3.98 -19.19
N LEU A 13 -1.66 -4.59 -18.59
CA LEU A 13 -1.27 -4.34 -17.21
C LEU A 13 -0.84 -2.89 -16.99
N LEU A 14 -0.07 -2.32 -17.92
CA LEU A 14 0.51 -0.98 -17.80
C LEU A 14 -0.42 0.15 -18.26
N SER A 15 -1.53 -0.16 -18.92
CA SER A 15 -2.45 0.86 -19.46
C SER A 15 -3.82 0.84 -18.77
N ARG A 16 -4.45 -0.32 -18.62
CA ARG A 16 -5.82 -0.39 -18.15
C ARG A 16 -5.93 -0.09 -16.66
N GLY A 17 -6.63 1.02 -16.31
CA GLY A 17 -6.82 1.45 -14.92
C GLY A 17 -5.51 1.86 -14.26
N VAL A 18 -4.59 2.43 -15.05
CA VAL A 18 -3.33 3.03 -14.58
C VAL A 18 -3.35 4.49 -14.97
N GLU A 19 -3.09 5.36 -14.03
CA GLU A 19 -2.97 6.80 -14.24
C GLU A 19 -1.51 7.20 -14.32
N ASN A 20 -0.70 6.77 -13.34
CA ASN A 20 0.72 7.09 -13.27
C ASN A 20 1.56 5.84 -12.97
N ILE A 21 2.79 5.82 -13.46
CA ILE A 21 3.81 4.81 -13.14
C ILE A 21 5.10 5.54 -12.77
N TYR A 22 5.60 5.31 -11.56
CA TYR A 22 6.83 5.89 -11.06
C TYR A 22 7.97 4.86 -11.02
N PRO A 23 9.24 5.25 -11.29
CA PRO A 23 9.64 6.59 -11.72
C PRO A 23 9.22 6.91 -13.17
N LYS A 24 9.00 5.89 -14.03
CA LYS A 24 8.49 5.99 -15.39
C LYS A 24 8.06 4.64 -15.95
N ARG A 25 7.12 4.65 -16.88
CA ARG A 25 6.53 3.45 -17.49
C ARG A 25 7.58 2.50 -18.09
N GLU A 26 8.55 3.03 -18.85
CA GLU A 26 9.56 2.26 -19.56
C GLU A 26 10.44 1.44 -18.60
N PHE A 27 10.67 1.95 -17.39
CA PHE A 27 11.40 1.23 -16.35
C PHE A 27 10.67 -0.05 -15.94
N LEU A 28 9.38 0.06 -15.58
CA LEU A 28 8.58 -1.10 -15.18
C LEU A 28 8.39 -2.06 -16.36
N GLU A 29 8.12 -1.54 -17.55
CA GLU A 29 7.94 -2.33 -18.77
C GLU A 29 9.18 -3.18 -19.08
N SER A 30 10.38 -2.60 -18.99
CA SER A 30 11.63 -3.32 -19.20
C SER A 30 11.82 -4.48 -18.20
N LYS A 31 11.49 -4.25 -16.94
CA LYS A 31 11.51 -5.27 -15.88
C LYS A 31 10.52 -6.41 -16.17
N LEU A 32 9.30 -6.09 -16.57
CA LEU A 32 8.30 -7.09 -16.90
C LEU A 32 8.70 -7.94 -18.14
N LYS A 33 9.30 -7.31 -19.16
CA LYS A 33 9.79 -7.99 -20.36
C LYS A 33 11.03 -8.85 -20.14
N SER A 34 11.84 -8.53 -19.15
CA SER A 34 13.05 -9.32 -18.82
C SER A 34 12.73 -10.71 -18.29
N GLY A 35 11.51 -10.95 -17.82
CA GLY A 35 11.12 -12.21 -17.15
C GLY A 35 11.60 -12.31 -15.71
N GLU A 36 12.13 -11.23 -15.13
CA GLU A 36 12.46 -11.14 -13.71
C GLU A 36 11.18 -11.23 -12.87
N GLN A 37 11.21 -12.02 -11.80
CA GLN A 37 10.08 -12.11 -10.90
C GLN A 37 10.09 -10.92 -9.93
N LEU A 38 9.12 -10.04 -10.07
CA LEU A 38 8.92 -8.90 -9.18
C LEU A 38 8.07 -9.28 -7.98
N THR A 39 8.25 -8.53 -6.89
CA THR A 39 7.41 -8.58 -5.68
C THR A 39 6.66 -7.26 -5.53
N LEU A 40 5.33 -7.29 -5.68
CA LEU A 40 4.46 -6.11 -5.60
C LEU A 40 3.55 -6.22 -4.37
N TYR A 41 3.15 -5.06 -3.82
CA TYR A 41 2.21 -5.06 -2.73
C TYR A 41 1.16 -3.95 -2.85
N THR A 42 0.12 -4.08 -2.07
CA THR A 42 -0.84 -3.02 -1.74
C THR A 42 -1.13 -3.06 -0.26
N GLY A 43 -1.11 -1.88 0.38
CA GLY A 43 -1.46 -1.70 1.79
C GLY A 43 -2.96 -1.48 1.99
N TYR A 44 -3.51 -2.03 3.06
CA TYR A 44 -4.90 -1.85 3.47
C TYR A 44 -4.97 -1.68 4.98
N ASP A 45 -5.43 -0.53 5.42
CA ASP A 45 -5.76 -0.29 6.83
C ASP A 45 -7.15 -0.85 7.14
N PRO A 46 -7.29 -1.75 8.12
CA PRO A 46 -8.56 -2.39 8.45
C PRO A 46 -9.45 -1.47 9.29
N THR A 47 -9.80 -0.31 8.74
CA THR A 47 -10.58 0.75 9.41
C THR A 47 -12.07 0.41 9.52
N ALA A 48 -12.57 -0.51 8.69
CA ALA A 48 -13.93 -1.03 8.70
C ALA A 48 -13.92 -2.53 8.40
N PRO A 49 -14.98 -3.29 8.73
CA PRO A 49 -15.01 -4.73 8.46
C PRO A 49 -15.24 -5.09 6.98
N THR A 50 -15.59 -4.12 6.15
CA THR A 50 -15.93 -4.32 4.73
C THR A 50 -14.96 -3.62 3.81
N LEU A 51 -14.58 -4.32 2.74
CA LEU A 51 -13.89 -3.72 1.60
C LEU A 51 -14.91 -2.99 0.72
N HIS A 52 -14.49 -1.92 0.08
CA HIS A 52 -15.27 -1.18 -0.91
C HIS A 52 -14.65 -1.28 -2.31
N ILE A 53 -15.30 -0.71 -3.31
CA ILE A 53 -14.88 -0.81 -4.71
C ILE A 53 -13.48 -0.24 -4.95
N GLY A 54 -13.06 0.81 -4.24
CA GLY A 54 -11.70 1.36 -4.31
C GLY A 54 -10.63 0.33 -3.97
N HIS A 55 -10.81 -0.43 -2.89
CA HIS A 55 -9.93 -1.57 -2.58
C HIS A 55 -9.95 -2.63 -3.69
N GLY A 56 -11.10 -2.86 -4.32
CA GLY A 56 -11.25 -3.81 -5.43
C GLY A 56 -10.38 -3.44 -6.64
N ILE A 57 -10.25 -2.16 -6.95
CA ILE A 57 -9.45 -1.68 -8.10
C ILE A 57 -7.97 -2.05 -7.91
N THR A 58 -7.39 -1.75 -6.75
CA THR A 58 -5.98 -2.08 -6.45
C THR A 58 -5.77 -3.60 -6.36
N MET A 59 -6.73 -4.35 -5.80
CA MET A 59 -6.68 -5.81 -5.78
C MET A 59 -6.72 -6.43 -7.19
N LEU A 60 -7.54 -5.89 -8.10
CA LEU A 60 -7.59 -6.33 -9.48
C LEU A 60 -6.26 -6.08 -10.19
N LYS A 61 -5.61 -4.96 -9.93
CA LYS A 61 -4.28 -4.68 -10.44
C LYS A 61 -3.24 -5.64 -9.87
N LEU A 62 -3.25 -5.88 -8.58
CA LEU A 62 -2.38 -6.85 -7.91
C LEU A 62 -2.61 -8.28 -8.48
N ARG A 63 -3.86 -8.63 -8.78
CA ARG A 63 -4.21 -9.89 -9.42
C ARG A 63 -3.60 -10.04 -10.82
N GLN A 64 -3.56 -8.99 -11.63
CA GLN A 64 -2.91 -9.03 -12.94
C GLN A 64 -1.42 -9.38 -12.83
N PHE A 65 -0.70 -8.81 -11.85
CA PHE A 65 0.68 -9.20 -11.56
C PHE A 65 0.80 -10.66 -11.11
N GLN A 66 -0.12 -11.11 -10.26
CA GLN A 66 -0.17 -12.51 -9.80
C GLN A 66 -0.37 -13.47 -10.97
N ASP A 67 -1.24 -13.16 -11.93
CA ASP A 67 -1.52 -13.98 -13.10
C ASP A 67 -0.33 -14.07 -14.06
N LEU A 68 0.51 -13.04 -14.10
CA LEU A 68 1.77 -13.06 -14.85
C LEU A 68 2.89 -13.85 -14.13
N GLY A 69 2.67 -14.31 -12.89
CA GLY A 69 3.63 -15.10 -12.11
C GLY A 69 4.48 -14.30 -11.14
N HIS A 70 4.24 -13.00 -10.98
CA HIS A 70 4.91 -12.16 -9.99
C HIS A 70 4.42 -12.47 -8.58
N LYS A 71 5.29 -12.25 -7.59
CA LYS A 71 4.91 -12.34 -6.18
C LYS A 71 4.04 -11.16 -5.79
N VAL A 72 2.99 -11.42 -5.02
CA VAL A 72 2.08 -10.37 -4.57
C VAL A 72 1.84 -10.47 -3.07
N ILE A 73 1.84 -9.33 -2.42
CA ILE A 73 1.66 -9.19 -0.98
C ILE A 73 0.42 -8.32 -0.73
N MET A 74 -0.48 -8.81 0.11
CA MET A 74 -1.53 -8.02 0.74
C MET A 74 -1.01 -7.56 2.11
N LEU A 75 -0.59 -6.31 2.20
CA LEU A 75 -0.13 -5.73 3.45
C LEU A 75 -1.32 -5.25 4.27
N ILE A 76 -1.36 -5.63 5.52
CA ILE A 76 -2.35 -5.16 6.47
C ILE A 76 -1.71 -4.13 7.38
N GLY A 77 -2.22 -2.91 7.30
CA GLY A 77 -1.83 -1.79 8.14
C GLY A 77 -2.43 -1.89 9.54
N ASP A 78 -2.07 -2.93 10.29
CA ASP A 78 -2.59 -3.12 11.64
C ASP A 78 -1.93 -2.19 12.66
N PHE A 79 -0.78 -1.60 12.32
CA PHE A 79 -0.16 -0.52 13.08
C PHE A 79 -0.65 0.86 12.58
N THR A 80 -0.60 1.10 11.28
CA THR A 80 -1.01 2.36 10.66
C THR A 80 -2.49 2.64 10.84
N GLY A 81 -3.34 1.62 10.76
CA GLY A 81 -4.78 1.73 11.02
C GLY A 81 -5.16 2.17 12.44
N MET A 82 -4.25 2.07 13.43
CA MET A 82 -4.45 2.65 14.76
C MET A 82 -4.15 4.16 14.80
N ILE A 83 -3.37 4.66 13.84
CA ILE A 83 -3.02 6.08 13.73
C ILE A 83 -4.06 6.82 12.91
N GLY A 84 -4.55 6.20 11.85
CA GLY A 84 -5.50 6.73 10.88
C GLY A 84 -4.80 7.36 9.68
N ASP A 85 -5.30 7.02 8.50
CA ASP A 85 -4.85 7.61 7.25
C ASP A 85 -5.32 9.08 7.18
N PRO A 86 -4.42 10.06 7.02
CA PRO A 86 -4.78 11.46 6.92
C PRO A 86 -5.55 11.82 5.62
N THR A 87 -5.58 10.93 4.62
CA THR A 87 -6.36 11.13 3.38
C THR A 87 -7.87 11.05 3.62
N ASP A 88 -8.30 10.44 4.71
CA ASP A 88 -9.71 10.29 5.01
C ASP A 88 -10.32 11.61 5.50
N LYS A 89 -11.20 12.19 4.70
CA LYS A 89 -11.82 13.54 4.87
C LYS A 89 -12.73 13.68 6.11
N THR A 90 -13.00 12.61 6.84
CA THR A 90 -13.85 12.66 8.01
C THR A 90 -13.03 12.91 9.28
N SER A 91 -13.38 13.99 9.97
CA SER A 91 -12.90 14.44 11.28
C SER A 91 -12.34 13.34 12.18
N ALA A 92 -11.24 13.66 12.88
CA ALA A 92 -10.64 12.93 14.00
C ALA A 92 -11.19 11.52 14.24
N ARG A 93 -10.74 10.53 13.44
CA ARG A 93 -11.15 9.14 13.63
C ARG A 93 -10.82 8.70 15.04
N GLN A 94 -11.77 8.05 15.70
CA GLN A 94 -11.49 7.33 16.93
C GLN A 94 -10.41 6.28 16.63
N LYS A 95 -9.31 6.36 17.38
CA LYS A 95 -8.21 5.40 17.28
C LYS A 95 -8.78 4.00 17.48
N LEU A 96 -8.56 3.13 16.49
CA LEU A 96 -8.98 1.73 16.59
C LEU A 96 -8.12 1.00 17.63
N THR A 97 -8.76 0.14 18.40
CA THR A 97 -8.03 -0.79 19.27
C THR A 97 -7.47 -1.96 18.46
N LYS A 98 -6.38 -2.57 18.93
CA LYS A 98 -5.81 -3.79 18.31
C LYS A 98 -6.86 -4.89 18.10
N LYS A 99 -7.84 -5.00 19.00
CA LYS A 99 -8.93 -5.97 18.89
C LYS A 99 -9.83 -5.67 17.69
N GLN A 100 -10.26 -4.42 17.54
CA GLN A 100 -11.09 -3.98 16.40
C GLN A 100 -10.37 -4.16 15.05
N VAL A 101 -9.09 -3.77 14.98
CA VAL A 101 -8.25 -3.99 13.79
C VAL A 101 -8.22 -5.47 13.42
N LYS A 102 -8.01 -6.37 14.39
CA LYS A 102 -7.98 -7.82 14.15
C LYS A 102 -9.33 -8.39 13.72
N GLU A 103 -10.42 -7.88 14.28
CA GLU A 103 -11.78 -8.31 13.91
C GLU A 103 -12.13 -7.86 12.49
N ASN A 104 -11.85 -6.60 12.15
CA ASN A 104 -12.07 -6.07 10.82
C ASN A 104 -11.27 -6.85 9.77
N PHE A 105 -9.99 -7.14 10.05
CA PHE A 105 -9.14 -7.89 9.13
C PHE A 105 -9.63 -9.30 8.81
N LYS A 106 -10.23 -10.02 9.75
CA LYS A 106 -10.77 -11.37 9.47
C LYS A 106 -11.73 -11.39 8.29
N ALA A 107 -12.52 -10.33 8.10
CA ALA A 107 -13.44 -10.21 6.99
C ALA A 107 -12.73 -9.86 5.66
N TYR A 108 -11.60 -9.11 5.71
CA TYR A 108 -10.86 -8.67 4.52
C TYR A 108 -10.34 -9.84 3.70
N GLN A 109 -9.67 -10.80 4.31
CA GLN A 109 -9.11 -11.95 3.59
C GLN A 109 -10.19 -12.75 2.86
N LYS A 110 -11.36 -12.96 3.50
CA LYS A 110 -12.48 -13.66 2.88
C LYS A 110 -13.04 -12.90 1.68
N GLN A 111 -13.11 -11.57 1.76
CA GLN A 111 -13.57 -10.72 0.67
C GLN A 111 -12.53 -10.66 -0.45
N ALA A 112 -11.25 -10.44 -0.11
CA ALA A 112 -10.14 -10.39 -1.06
C ALA A 112 -9.95 -11.72 -1.83
N ALA A 113 -10.30 -12.86 -1.22
CA ALA A 113 -10.21 -14.16 -1.88
C ALA A 113 -11.17 -14.34 -3.07
N ARG A 114 -12.07 -13.40 -3.29
CA ARG A 114 -12.89 -13.32 -4.51
C ARG A 114 -12.12 -12.77 -5.72
N VAL A 115 -11.04 -12.05 -5.47
CA VAL A 115 -10.20 -11.41 -6.50
C VAL A 115 -8.82 -12.05 -6.55
N LEU A 116 -8.16 -12.19 -5.41
CA LEU A 116 -6.79 -12.67 -5.27
C LEU A 116 -6.75 -14.17 -4.98
N ASN A 117 -5.73 -14.85 -5.49
CA ASN A 117 -5.52 -16.29 -5.21
C ASN A 117 -4.71 -16.46 -3.92
N PHE A 118 -5.34 -17.02 -2.89
CA PHE A 118 -4.69 -17.39 -1.62
C PHE A 118 -4.26 -18.88 -1.56
N LYS A 119 -4.36 -19.61 -2.69
CA LYS A 119 -4.02 -21.02 -2.81
C LYS A 119 -3.07 -21.24 -3.98
N GLY A 120 -2.44 -22.42 -4.02
CA GLY A 120 -1.54 -22.78 -5.11
C GLY A 120 -0.11 -22.30 -4.92
N SER A 121 0.71 -22.47 -5.96
CA SER A 121 2.15 -22.17 -5.92
C SER A 121 2.48 -20.68 -5.93
N ASN A 122 1.61 -19.84 -6.50
CA ASN A 122 1.75 -18.37 -6.52
C ASN A 122 0.63 -17.72 -5.69
N LYS A 123 0.48 -18.17 -4.45
CA LYS A 123 -0.51 -17.60 -3.52
C LYS A 123 -0.08 -16.21 -3.03
N VAL A 124 -1.07 -15.36 -2.75
CA VAL A 124 -0.86 -14.07 -2.09
C VAL A 124 -0.25 -14.29 -0.71
N GLU A 125 0.81 -13.54 -0.39
CA GLU A 125 1.31 -13.45 0.97
C GLU A 125 0.53 -12.36 1.72
N VAL A 126 0.23 -12.62 3.00
CA VAL A 126 -0.35 -11.62 3.89
C VAL A 126 0.71 -11.20 4.90
N LYS A 127 1.01 -9.91 4.94
CA LYS A 127 1.95 -9.33 5.91
C LYS A 127 1.26 -8.28 6.76
N TYR A 128 1.83 -7.98 7.92
CA TYR A 128 1.31 -7.03 8.90
C TYR A 128 2.41 -6.05 9.25
N ASN A 129 2.16 -4.75 9.11
CA ASN A 129 3.20 -3.76 9.34
C ASN A 129 3.55 -3.55 10.82
N SER A 130 2.71 -4.02 11.74
CA SER A 130 3.08 -4.09 13.16
C SER A 130 4.32 -4.95 13.43
N LYS A 131 4.67 -5.88 12.54
CA LYS A 131 5.85 -6.75 12.71
C LYS A 131 7.17 -5.99 12.73
N TRP A 132 7.24 -4.86 12.07
CA TRP A 132 8.41 -3.98 12.04
C TRP A 132 8.15 -2.64 12.70
N LEU A 133 7.06 -1.93 12.40
CA LEU A 133 6.79 -0.60 12.96
C LEU A 133 6.67 -0.59 14.49
N SER A 134 6.10 -1.64 15.10
CA SER A 134 5.99 -1.71 16.56
C SER A 134 7.29 -2.01 17.29
N LYS A 135 8.37 -2.30 16.56
CA LYS A 135 9.68 -2.63 17.12
C LYS A 135 10.67 -1.46 17.01
N MET A 136 10.35 -0.48 16.20
CA MET A 136 11.19 0.72 16.03
C MET A 136 11.22 1.50 17.33
N ASP A 137 12.40 1.85 17.76
CA ASP A 137 12.60 2.77 18.88
C ASP A 137 12.66 4.22 18.40
N PHE A 138 12.85 5.15 19.32
CA PHE A 138 12.86 6.56 18.96
C PHE A 138 14.06 6.95 18.11
N ALA A 139 15.19 6.27 18.26
CA ALA A 139 16.38 6.52 17.43
C ALA A 139 16.12 6.06 15.98
N ASP A 140 15.51 4.88 15.79
CA ASP A 140 15.10 4.40 14.46
C ASP A 140 14.15 5.38 13.76
N ILE A 141 13.20 5.96 14.52
CA ILE A 141 12.24 6.92 13.98
C ILE A 141 12.94 8.21 13.57
N LEU A 142 13.89 8.71 14.35
CA LEU A 142 14.66 9.90 14.01
C LEU A 142 15.51 9.66 12.76
N GLU A 143 16.21 8.52 12.70
CA GLU A 143 16.99 8.15 11.51
C GLU A 143 16.10 8.06 10.26
N LEU A 144 14.99 7.34 10.33
CA LEU A 144 14.05 7.24 9.22
C LEU A 144 13.53 8.62 8.79
N SER A 145 13.20 9.49 9.76
CA SER A 145 12.67 10.84 9.49
C SER A 145 13.71 11.74 8.83
N SER A 146 15.02 11.49 9.03
CA SER A 146 16.08 12.29 8.44
C SER A 146 16.14 12.21 6.90
N HIS A 147 15.54 11.18 6.31
CA HIS A 147 15.44 11.00 4.86
C HIS A 147 14.33 11.84 4.22
N PHE A 148 13.49 12.52 5.01
CA PHE A 148 12.37 13.32 4.54
C PHE A 148 12.54 14.77 4.93
N THR A 149 12.18 15.68 4.03
CA THR A 149 12.15 17.11 4.34
C THR A 149 10.72 17.56 4.63
N ALA A 150 10.55 18.50 5.56
CA ALA A 150 9.23 19.03 5.88
C ALA A 150 8.49 19.61 4.65
N PRO A 151 9.12 20.40 3.76
CA PRO A 151 8.47 20.86 2.53
C PRO A 151 7.90 19.69 1.70
N ARG A 152 8.67 18.60 1.55
CA ARG A 152 8.24 17.44 0.76
C ARG A 152 7.01 16.74 1.36
N LEU A 153 6.93 16.66 2.68
CA LEU A 153 5.76 16.10 3.36
C LEU A 153 4.54 17.02 3.21
N PHE A 154 4.75 18.33 3.24
CA PHE A 154 3.69 19.33 3.06
C PHE A 154 3.15 19.41 1.62
N GLU A 155 3.89 18.94 0.60
CA GLU A 155 3.44 18.94 -0.81
C GLU A 155 2.24 18.04 -1.07
N ARG A 156 1.92 17.09 -0.19
CA ARG A 156 0.75 16.20 -0.37
C ARG A 156 -0.55 17.01 -0.34
N ASP A 157 -1.39 16.82 -1.35
CA ASP A 157 -2.63 17.57 -1.56
C ASP A 157 -3.51 17.63 -0.31
N MET A 158 -3.65 16.52 0.40
CA MET A 158 -4.47 16.44 1.61
C MET A 158 -4.01 17.37 2.73
N PHE A 159 -2.69 17.57 2.90
CA PHE A 159 -2.18 18.51 3.90
C PHE A 159 -2.36 19.95 3.42
N GLN A 160 -2.11 20.19 2.13
CA GLN A 160 -2.29 21.51 1.51
C GLN A 160 -3.75 21.98 1.59
N GLU A 161 -4.71 21.13 1.27
CA GLU A 161 -6.14 21.44 1.35
C GLU A 161 -6.55 21.82 2.79
N ARG A 162 -6.16 20.98 3.76
CA ARG A 162 -6.51 21.21 5.18
C ARG A 162 -5.85 22.48 5.74
N LEU A 163 -4.61 22.76 5.39
CA LEU A 163 -3.91 23.98 5.82
C LEU A 163 -4.56 25.22 5.20
N LYS A 164 -4.94 25.18 3.92
CA LYS A 164 -5.68 26.28 3.24
C LYS A 164 -7.04 26.54 3.88
N GLU A 165 -7.71 25.50 4.35
CA GLU A 165 -8.98 25.57 5.05
C GLU A 165 -8.85 25.96 6.54
N GLY A 166 -7.64 26.20 7.03
CA GLY A 166 -7.37 26.52 8.45
C GLY A 166 -7.63 25.35 9.39
N LYS A 167 -7.70 24.12 8.88
CA LYS A 167 -7.90 22.92 9.69
C LYS A 167 -6.59 22.48 10.34
N THR A 168 -6.68 21.94 11.54
CA THR A 168 -5.52 21.42 12.27
C THR A 168 -4.95 20.18 11.59
N VAL A 169 -3.63 20.14 11.43
CA VAL A 169 -2.87 18.95 11.02
C VAL A 169 -1.92 18.60 12.17
N TYR A 170 -2.04 17.38 12.67
CA TYR A 170 -1.21 16.94 13.80
C TYR A 170 0.11 16.32 13.32
N LEU A 171 1.17 16.46 14.11
CA LEU A 171 2.50 15.97 13.78
C LEU A 171 2.53 14.47 13.43
N HIS A 172 1.77 13.64 14.15
CA HIS A 172 1.72 12.20 13.91
C HIS A 172 1.15 11.84 12.52
N GLU A 173 0.34 12.71 11.92
CA GLU A 173 -0.22 12.50 10.58
C GLU A 173 0.88 12.56 9.50
N PHE A 174 1.94 13.36 9.71
CA PHE A 174 3.10 13.37 8.82
C PHE A 174 3.94 12.10 8.90
N MET A 175 3.83 11.35 9.99
CA MET A 175 4.51 10.07 10.12
C MET A 175 3.85 8.96 9.30
N TYR A 176 2.59 9.12 8.91
CA TYR A 176 1.89 8.11 8.13
C TYR A 176 2.58 7.81 6.79
N PRO A 177 2.83 8.79 5.90
CA PRO A 177 3.58 8.54 4.65
C PRO A 177 5.02 8.04 4.87
N VAL A 178 5.66 8.40 5.97
CA VAL A 178 6.99 7.91 6.32
C VAL A 178 6.93 6.41 6.67
N MET A 179 5.94 5.99 7.43
CA MET A 179 5.70 4.57 7.76
C MET A 179 5.34 3.75 6.52
N GLN A 180 4.50 4.29 5.62
CA GLN A 180 4.14 3.65 4.35
C GLN A 180 5.39 3.44 3.47
N ALA A 181 6.25 4.44 3.34
CA ALA A 181 7.51 4.29 2.60
C ALA A 181 8.42 3.21 3.22
N TYR A 182 8.48 3.15 4.56
CA TYR A 182 9.27 2.14 5.25
C TYR A 182 8.71 0.73 5.10
N ASP A 183 7.40 0.56 4.93
CA ASP A 183 6.79 -0.73 4.63
C ASP A 183 7.41 -1.38 3.39
N SER A 184 7.67 -0.60 2.33
CA SER A 184 8.36 -1.07 1.13
C SER A 184 9.77 -1.57 1.41
N VAL A 185 10.53 -0.82 2.22
CA VAL A 185 11.90 -1.17 2.64
C VAL A 185 11.90 -2.43 3.51
N ALA A 186 11.04 -2.47 4.53
CA ALA A 186 10.97 -3.58 5.48
C ALA A 186 10.55 -4.91 4.80
N MET A 187 9.77 -4.84 3.74
CA MET A 187 9.35 -6.01 2.97
C MET A 187 10.33 -6.37 1.84
N ASN A 188 11.27 -5.49 1.50
CA ASN A 188 12.20 -5.63 0.37
C ASN A 188 11.43 -5.94 -0.93
N VAL A 189 10.54 -5.04 -1.33
CA VAL A 189 9.66 -5.19 -2.50
C VAL A 189 10.11 -4.32 -3.65
N ASP A 190 9.68 -4.67 -4.87
CA ASP A 190 10.02 -3.94 -6.11
C ASP A 190 9.05 -2.81 -6.41
N GLY A 191 7.84 -2.85 -5.86
CA GLY A 191 6.86 -1.78 -6.09
C GLY A 191 5.60 -1.88 -5.26
N GLU A 192 4.93 -0.75 -5.17
CA GLU A 192 3.64 -0.56 -4.51
C GLU A 192 2.56 -0.23 -5.55
N ILE A 193 1.36 -0.74 -5.33
CA ILE A 193 0.17 -0.40 -6.09
C ILE A 193 -0.76 0.36 -5.16
N GLY A 194 -1.01 1.63 -5.45
CA GLY A 194 -1.88 2.51 -4.67
C GLY A 194 -2.94 3.20 -5.51
N GLY A 195 -3.83 3.93 -4.86
CA GLY A 195 -4.68 4.93 -5.49
C GLY A 195 -3.91 6.25 -5.66
N ASN A 196 -4.48 7.20 -6.39
CA ASN A 196 -3.88 8.53 -6.54
C ASN A 196 -3.83 9.36 -5.26
N ASP A 197 -4.57 8.95 -4.26
CA ASP A 197 -4.62 9.53 -2.93
C ASP A 197 -3.49 9.04 -2.00
N GLN A 198 -2.67 8.11 -2.46
CA GLN A 198 -1.64 7.44 -1.66
C GLN A 198 -0.22 8.02 -1.84
#